data_8b2a1c3fe4c203e3e312620c7f85d57f
#
_entry.id   8b2a1c3fe4c203e3e312620c7f85d57f
#
_cell.length_a   1.000
_cell.length_b   1.000
_cell.length_c   1.000
_cell.angle_alpha   90.00
_cell.angle_beta   90.00
_cell.angle_gamma   90.00
#
_symmetry.space_group_name_H-M   'P 1'
#
loop_
_entity.id
_entity.type
_entity.pdbx_description
1 polymer ?
#
loop_
_entity_poly.entity_id
_entity_poly.type
_entity_poly.pdbx_seq_one_letter_code
_entity_poly.pdbx_strand_id
1 'polypeptide(L)'
;MDVFELTRAMVDIESTTEKEERVGRMLFDYLAKMAESSKGIVDRMDVTHTRFNVLAYWGTPIVTLSTHMDTVPPFFPSREDSEFIWGRGSCDAKGIVAAMVAAGEKLLAEGVRNFGLLFVVGEERNSAGAAVAAKCPLGSRYLVNGEPTGNKLAIASKGALRFEVTTSGKMAHSAYPELGVSAIDALLDSLEAVRRVSLPSDPVLGPTTMNIGTIIGGRAPNVIPDAAKAELMVRLVSDPAPIREAFTAAIGNRAQMKEVLCIPAMQFERVEGFPTTVVSYSTDIPMFGTSWGKPLLLGPGSIHVAHTSEERIAKKELEEAVQIYADLVKKLSATN
;
A
#
# COMPACT_ATOMS: atom_id res chain seq x y z
N MET A 1 -25.17 9.22 4.29
CA MET A 1 -25.10 8.11 3.30
C MET A 1 -24.80 6.85 4.09
N ASP A 2 -25.38 5.73 3.71
CA ASP A 2 -24.92 4.45 4.24
C ASP A 2 -23.54 4.08 3.69
N VAL A 3 -22.94 2.99 4.21
CA VAL A 3 -21.59 2.57 3.81
C VAL A 3 -21.50 2.20 2.32
N PHE A 4 -22.57 1.69 1.72
CA PHE A 4 -22.61 1.30 0.31
C PHE A 4 -22.72 2.53 -0.60
N GLU A 5 -23.59 3.47 -0.26
CA GLU A 5 -23.75 4.75 -0.95
C GLU A 5 -22.45 5.56 -0.93
N LEU A 6 -21.78 5.63 0.23
CA LEU A 6 -20.53 6.33 0.38
C LEU A 6 -19.40 5.66 -0.43
N THR A 7 -19.35 4.32 -0.43
CA THR A 7 -18.39 3.57 -1.25
C THR A 7 -18.57 3.90 -2.73
N ARG A 8 -19.81 3.80 -3.27
CA ARG A 8 -20.08 4.11 -4.67
C ARG A 8 -19.75 5.56 -5.03
N ALA A 9 -20.19 6.50 -4.19
CA ALA A 9 -19.94 7.92 -4.41
C ALA A 9 -18.43 8.24 -4.53
N MET A 10 -17.60 7.59 -3.75
CA MET A 10 -16.14 7.76 -3.86
C MET A 10 -15.57 7.01 -5.06
N VAL A 11 -16.02 5.77 -5.32
CA VAL A 11 -15.54 4.97 -6.47
C VAL A 11 -15.83 5.67 -7.78
N ASP A 12 -16.95 6.38 -7.93
CA ASP A 12 -17.32 7.12 -9.14
C ASP A 12 -16.50 8.41 -9.36
N ILE A 13 -15.64 8.78 -8.42
CA ILE A 13 -14.68 9.87 -8.58
C ILE A 13 -13.31 9.27 -8.94
N GLU A 14 -12.79 9.58 -10.16
CA GLU A 14 -11.41 9.22 -10.49
C GLU A 14 -10.43 9.84 -9.49
N SER A 15 -9.58 8.99 -8.90
CA SER A 15 -8.52 9.40 -7.98
C SER A 15 -7.25 8.57 -8.16
N THR A 16 -6.89 8.25 -9.41
CA THR A 16 -5.57 7.68 -9.69
C THR A 16 -4.50 8.59 -9.08
N THR A 17 -3.41 8.00 -8.56
CA THR A 17 -2.36 8.76 -7.85
C THR A 17 -1.98 10.03 -8.64
N GLU A 18 -1.93 11.16 -7.95
CA GLU A 18 -1.80 12.53 -8.43
C GLU A 18 -3.11 13.22 -8.84
N LYS A 19 -4.27 12.53 -8.84
CA LYS A 19 -5.60 13.09 -9.17
C LYS A 19 -6.59 13.01 -8.00
N GLU A 20 -6.12 12.99 -6.77
CA GLU A 20 -6.94 12.73 -5.57
C GLU A 20 -7.77 13.94 -5.13
N GLU A 21 -7.55 15.14 -5.68
CA GLU A 21 -8.18 16.40 -5.24
C GLU A 21 -9.71 16.29 -5.09
N ARG A 22 -10.38 15.71 -6.07
CA ARG A 22 -11.85 15.66 -6.09
C ARG A 22 -12.42 14.76 -5.01
N VAL A 23 -11.84 13.56 -4.83
CA VAL A 23 -12.28 12.64 -3.77
C VAL A 23 -11.92 13.20 -2.40
N GLY A 24 -10.75 13.83 -2.24
CA GLY A 24 -10.34 14.50 -1.01
C GLY A 24 -11.29 15.64 -0.61
N ARG A 25 -11.73 16.48 -1.55
CA ARG A 25 -12.73 17.52 -1.30
C ARG A 25 -14.08 16.93 -0.86
N MET A 26 -14.58 15.94 -1.59
CA MET A 26 -15.83 15.25 -1.24
C MET A 26 -15.78 14.69 0.19
N LEU A 27 -14.68 14.03 0.53
CA LEU A 27 -14.49 13.43 1.84
C LEU A 27 -14.33 14.49 2.95
N PHE A 28 -13.61 15.57 2.67
CA PHE A 28 -13.47 16.69 3.58
C PHE A 28 -14.83 17.31 3.90
N ASP A 29 -15.66 17.59 2.89
CA ASP A 29 -16.99 18.18 3.06
C ASP A 29 -17.94 17.24 3.84
N TYR A 30 -17.82 15.92 3.60
CA TYR A 30 -18.57 14.92 4.35
C TYR A 30 -18.20 14.92 5.83
N LEU A 31 -16.90 14.85 6.12
CA LEU A 31 -16.39 14.81 7.49
C LEU A 31 -16.60 16.15 8.23
N ALA A 32 -16.57 17.28 7.52
CA ALA A 32 -16.87 18.58 8.11
C ALA A 32 -18.30 18.63 8.67
N LYS A 33 -19.29 18.13 7.92
CA LYS A 33 -20.68 18.03 8.38
C LYS A 33 -20.82 17.08 9.59
N MET A 34 -20.11 15.96 9.56
CA MET A 34 -20.07 15.01 10.67
C MET A 34 -19.44 15.63 11.92
N ALA A 35 -18.35 16.37 11.76
CA ALA A 35 -17.64 17.04 12.86
C ALA A 35 -18.45 18.20 13.46
N GLU A 36 -19.12 19.02 12.63
CA GLU A 36 -19.98 20.10 13.05
C GLU A 36 -21.07 19.61 14.02
N SER A 37 -21.75 18.51 13.65
CA SER A 37 -22.83 17.93 14.46
C SER A 37 -22.35 17.25 15.75
N SER A 38 -21.09 16.82 15.80
CA SER A 38 -20.51 15.98 16.87
C SER A 38 -19.37 16.64 17.65
N LYS A 39 -19.09 17.93 17.38
CA LYS A 39 -17.99 18.72 17.99
C LYS A 39 -16.60 18.12 17.73
N GLY A 40 -16.38 17.67 16.52
CA GLY A 40 -15.07 17.25 16.01
C GLY A 40 -14.31 18.38 15.34
N ILE A 41 -13.11 18.07 14.90
CA ILE A 41 -12.24 18.96 14.09
C ILE A 41 -11.93 18.24 12.80
N VAL A 42 -11.92 18.98 11.69
CA VAL A 42 -11.48 18.46 10.38
C VAL A 42 -10.43 19.40 9.82
N ASP A 43 -9.29 18.84 9.46
CA ASP A 43 -8.15 19.55 8.93
C ASP A 43 -7.68 18.98 7.59
N ARG A 44 -7.01 19.82 6.80
CA ARG A 44 -6.27 19.40 5.60
C ARG A 44 -4.77 19.40 5.91
N MET A 45 -4.08 18.34 5.48
CA MET A 45 -2.62 18.26 5.52
C MET A 45 -2.13 18.30 4.07
N ASP A 46 -1.71 19.48 3.59
CA ASP A 46 -1.31 19.69 2.21
C ASP A 46 -0.02 18.92 1.87
N VAL A 47 -0.07 18.12 0.82
CA VAL A 47 1.06 17.35 0.26
C VAL A 47 1.64 18.06 -0.95
N THR A 48 0.77 18.57 -1.82
CA THR A 48 1.10 19.48 -2.93
C THR A 48 0.02 20.56 -3.02
N HIS A 49 0.08 21.42 -4.02
CA HIS A 49 -0.92 22.45 -4.24
C HIS A 49 -2.36 21.91 -4.40
N THR A 50 -2.52 20.74 -5.00
CA THR A 50 -3.83 20.10 -5.27
C THR A 50 -4.08 18.84 -4.47
N ARG A 51 -3.05 18.24 -3.85
CA ARG A 51 -3.14 16.98 -3.12
C ARG A 51 -3.00 17.20 -1.63
N PHE A 52 -3.90 16.64 -0.85
CA PHE A 52 -3.91 16.79 0.61
C PHE A 52 -4.52 15.56 1.28
N ASN A 53 -4.03 15.25 2.48
CA ASN A 53 -4.69 14.30 3.35
C ASN A 53 -5.90 14.97 4.02
N VAL A 54 -6.90 14.16 4.37
CA VAL A 54 -8.06 14.59 5.16
C VAL A 54 -7.94 13.97 6.55
N LEU A 55 -7.93 14.82 7.57
CA LEU A 55 -7.83 14.43 8.97
C LEU A 55 -9.08 14.91 9.72
N ALA A 56 -9.78 13.99 10.39
CA ALA A 56 -10.89 14.31 11.29
C ALA A 56 -10.64 13.66 12.63
N TYR A 57 -10.95 14.37 13.75
CA TYR A 57 -10.75 13.79 15.08
C TYR A 57 -11.69 14.39 16.13
N TRP A 58 -11.94 13.60 17.17
CA TRP A 58 -12.80 13.93 18.29
C TRP A 58 -12.03 13.75 19.61
N GLY A 59 -11.83 14.84 20.35
CA GLY A 59 -10.99 14.86 21.55
C GLY A 59 -9.51 14.65 21.21
N THR A 60 -8.75 14.05 22.13
CA THR A 60 -7.36 13.63 21.88
C THR A 60 -7.37 12.17 21.42
N PRO A 61 -7.04 11.88 20.16
CA PRO A 61 -7.15 10.52 19.64
C PRO A 61 -6.22 9.53 20.36
N ILE A 62 -6.79 8.46 20.89
CA ILE A 62 -6.04 7.29 21.36
C ILE A 62 -5.77 6.36 20.18
N VAL A 63 -6.76 6.22 19.30
CA VAL A 63 -6.69 5.40 18.09
C VAL A 63 -6.98 6.28 16.89
N THR A 64 -6.15 6.18 15.85
CA THR A 64 -6.44 6.76 14.53
C THR A 64 -6.61 5.64 13.52
N LEU A 65 -7.76 5.63 12.82
CA LEU A 65 -8.02 4.81 11.65
C LEU A 65 -7.48 5.54 10.43
N SER A 66 -6.67 4.90 9.61
CA SER A 66 -6.06 5.52 8.43
C SER A 66 -6.07 4.57 7.24
N THR A 67 -6.33 5.10 6.05
CA THR A 67 -6.13 4.41 4.77
C THR A 67 -5.95 5.45 3.67
N HIS A 68 -5.74 5.01 2.42
CA HIS A 68 -5.48 5.91 1.30
C HIS A 68 -6.72 6.19 0.45
N MET A 69 -6.68 7.30 -0.31
CA MET A 69 -7.76 7.75 -1.19
C MET A 69 -7.41 7.57 -2.67
N ASP A 70 -6.14 7.36 -2.98
CA ASP A 70 -5.70 7.13 -4.36
C ASP A 70 -5.92 5.69 -4.81
N THR A 71 -5.81 5.49 -6.10
CA THR A 71 -5.97 4.18 -6.74
C THR A 71 -4.98 4.03 -7.89
N VAL A 72 -4.67 2.78 -8.26
CA VAL A 72 -3.94 2.51 -9.50
C VAL A 72 -4.82 2.76 -10.74
N PRO A 73 -4.22 3.06 -11.92
CA PRO A 73 -4.94 3.06 -13.19
C PRO A 73 -5.23 1.60 -13.66
N PRO A 74 -6.20 1.39 -14.60
CA PRO A 74 -7.12 2.38 -15.13
C PRO A 74 -8.30 2.65 -14.19
N PHE A 75 -8.88 3.86 -14.30
CA PHE A 75 -10.15 4.17 -13.64
C PHE A 75 -11.30 3.44 -14.34
N PHE A 76 -12.23 2.93 -13.57
CA PHE A 76 -13.56 2.49 -13.99
C PHE A 76 -14.57 2.72 -12.87
N PRO A 77 -15.80 3.19 -13.22
CA PRO A 77 -16.80 3.60 -12.24
C PRO A 77 -17.41 2.41 -11.50
N SER A 78 -18.23 2.73 -10.50
CA SER A 78 -18.93 1.72 -9.72
C SER A 78 -20.05 1.04 -10.52
N ARG A 79 -20.26 -0.22 -10.22
CA ARG A 79 -21.48 -0.98 -10.46
C ARG A 79 -21.76 -1.84 -9.24
N GLU A 80 -22.98 -2.22 -9.02
CA GLU A 80 -23.33 -3.11 -7.91
C GLU A 80 -24.34 -4.19 -8.32
N ASP A 81 -24.31 -5.26 -7.57
CA ASP A 81 -25.34 -6.31 -7.55
C ASP A 81 -25.80 -6.55 -6.10
N SER A 82 -26.45 -7.68 -5.86
CA SER A 82 -26.94 -8.03 -4.51
C SER A 82 -25.81 -8.28 -3.50
N GLU A 83 -24.63 -8.70 -3.93
CA GLU A 83 -23.54 -9.18 -3.08
C GLU A 83 -22.34 -8.23 -3.06
N PHE A 84 -22.03 -7.56 -4.18
CA PHE A 84 -20.79 -6.81 -4.37
C PHE A 84 -21.02 -5.37 -4.85
N ILE A 85 -20.07 -4.52 -4.52
CA ILE A 85 -19.80 -3.24 -5.18
C ILE A 85 -18.50 -3.40 -5.96
N TRP A 86 -18.57 -3.17 -7.26
CA TRP A 86 -17.46 -3.26 -8.20
C TRP A 86 -16.96 -1.86 -8.52
N GLY A 87 -15.70 -1.75 -8.95
CA GLY A 87 -15.15 -0.47 -9.40
C GLY A 87 -13.72 -0.27 -8.90
N ARG A 88 -12.94 0.58 -9.56
CA ARG A 88 -11.57 0.88 -9.14
C ARG A 88 -11.55 1.60 -7.80
N GLY A 89 -10.88 1.01 -6.80
CA GLY A 89 -10.86 1.49 -5.42
C GLY A 89 -12.00 0.94 -4.55
N SER A 90 -12.92 0.12 -5.09
CA SER A 90 -13.97 -0.47 -4.27
C SER A 90 -13.42 -1.36 -3.16
N CYS A 91 -12.33 -2.07 -3.43
CA CYS A 91 -11.58 -2.89 -2.48
C CYS A 91 -10.38 -2.13 -1.91
N ASP A 92 -9.65 -1.41 -2.76
CA ASP A 92 -8.35 -0.82 -2.45
C ASP A 92 -8.31 0.67 -2.87
N ALA A 93 -8.68 1.64 -1.95
CA ALA A 93 -9.15 1.40 -0.58
C ALA A 93 -10.39 2.25 -0.23
N LYS A 94 -11.20 2.74 -1.22
CA LYS A 94 -12.35 3.64 -0.97
C LYS A 94 -13.48 2.94 -0.19
N GLY A 95 -13.66 1.62 -0.38
CA GLY A 95 -14.56 0.83 0.46
C GLY A 95 -14.10 0.80 1.92
N ILE A 96 -12.79 0.74 2.15
CA ILE A 96 -12.19 0.82 3.49
C ILE A 96 -12.40 2.20 4.09
N VAL A 97 -12.20 3.29 3.29
CA VAL A 97 -12.54 4.66 3.72
C VAL A 97 -13.99 4.75 4.20
N ALA A 98 -14.94 4.22 3.41
CA ALA A 98 -16.35 4.25 3.75
C ALA A 98 -16.65 3.47 5.04
N ALA A 99 -16.05 2.29 5.22
CA ALA A 99 -16.20 1.49 6.43
C ALA A 99 -15.64 2.20 7.68
N MET A 100 -14.48 2.88 7.57
CA MET A 100 -13.91 3.66 8.66
C MET A 100 -14.76 4.88 9.02
N VAL A 101 -15.30 5.59 8.01
CA VAL A 101 -16.22 6.72 8.24
C VAL A 101 -17.48 6.25 8.95
N ALA A 102 -18.12 5.18 8.47
CA ALA A 102 -19.32 4.62 9.09
C ALA A 102 -19.06 4.10 10.53
N ALA A 103 -17.87 3.52 10.77
CA ALA A 103 -17.44 3.15 12.13
C ALA A 103 -17.29 4.38 13.03
N GLY A 104 -16.75 5.48 12.50
CA GLY A 104 -16.68 6.77 13.20
C GLY A 104 -18.06 7.31 13.57
N GLU A 105 -19.02 7.29 12.64
CA GLU A 105 -20.42 7.68 12.91
C GLU A 105 -21.04 6.82 14.02
N LYS A 106 -20.84 5.49 13.96
CA LYS A 106 -21.31 4.56 14.98
C LYS A 106 -20.69 4.85 16.35
N LEU A 107 -19.37 5.07 16.42
CA LEU A 107 -18.67 5.44 17.67
C LEU A 107 -19.23 6.72 18.27
N LEU A 108 -19.47 7.74 17.43
CA LEU A 108 -20.06 9.01 17.88
C LEU A 108 -21.48 8.85 18.41
N ALA A 109 -22.31 8.02 17.77
CA ALA A 109 -23.65 7.71 18.21
C ALA A 109 -23.66 6.96 19.58
N GLU A 110 -22.64 6.13 19.84
CA GLU A 110 -22.41 5.44 21.10
C GLU A 110 -21.73 6.34 22.17
N GLY A 111 -21.47 7.61 21.87
CA GLY A 111 -20.83 8.57 22.78
C GLY A 111 -19.31 8.41 22.91
N VAL A 112 -18.69 7.54 22.10
CA VAL A 112 -17.24 7.36 22.10
C VAL A 112 -16.57 8.57 21.44
N ARG A 113 -15.50 9.04 22.09
CA ARG A 113 -14.62 10.12 21.61
C ARG A 113 -13.18 9.61 21.70
N ASN A 114 -12.19 10.47 21.48
CA ASN A 114 -10.77 10.16 21.53
C ASN A 114 -10.32 9.19 20.42
N PHE A 115 -10.87 9.38 19.22
CA PHE A 115 -10.43 8.69 18.01
C PHE A 115 -10.24 9.68 16.84
N GLY A 116 -9.48 9.27 15.83
CA GLY A 116 -9.24 10.02 14.61
C GLY A 116 -9.48 9.17 13.36
N LEU A 117 -9.74 9.87 12.26
CA LEU A 117 -9.80 9.33 10.88
C LEU A 117 -8.78 10.10 10.05
N LEU A 118 -7.86 9.42 9.40
CA LEU A 118 -6.81 10.02 8.57
C LEU A 118 -6.81 9.33 7.20
N PHE A 119 -7.16 10.08 6.16
CA PHE A 119 -7.19 9.56 4.80
C PHE A 119 -6.08 10.21 3.98
N VAL A 120 -5.13 9.41 3.51
CA VAL A 120 -3.90 9.90 2.88
C VAL A 120 -3.93 9.76 1.37
N VAL A 121 -3.02 10.45 0.70
CA VAL A 121 -2.81 10.43 -0.75
C VAL A 121 -1.48 9.78 -1.10
N GLY A 122 -1.40 9.10 -2.24
CA GLY A 122 -0.14 8.66 -2.83
C GLY A 122 0.42 7.34 -2.33
N GLU A 123 -0.38 6.50 -1.67
CA GLU A 123 0.04 5.17 -1.19
C GLU A 123 0.55 4.31 -2.34
N GLU A 124 -0.18 4.27 -3.43
CA GLU A 124 0.04 3.42 -4.61
C GLU A 124 1.34 3.73 -5.37
N ARG A 125 2.08 4.77 -4.99
CA ARG A 125 3.35 5.15 -5.66
C ARG A 125 4.51 5.43 -4.70
N ASN A 126 4.32 6.30 -3.73
CA ASN A 126 5.43 6.85 -2.95
C ASN A 126 5.08 7.22 -1.51
N SER A 127 3.87 6.90 -1.04
CA SER A 127 3.39 7.18 0.33
C SER A 127 3.55 8.66 0.75
N ALA A 128 3.40 9.59 -0.20
CA ALA A 128 3.67 11.01 0.04
C ALA A 128 2.77 11.59 1.14
N GLY A 129 1.51 11.16 1.19
CA GLY A 129 0.55 11.57 2.22
C GLY A 129 0.97 11.10 3.61
N ALA A 130 1.34 9.83 3.75
CA ALA A 130 1.83 9.27 5.01
C ALA A 130 3.10 9.99 5.49
N ALA A 131 4.02 10.30 4.56
CA ALA A 131 5.24 11.04 4.88
C ALA A 131 4.99 12.47 5.39
N VAL A 132 3.93 13.13 4.92
CA VAL A 132 3.49 14.44 5.44
C VAL A 132 2.83 14.26 6.79
N ALA A 133 1.91 13.30 6.94
CA ALA A 133 1.22 13.03 8.20
C ALA A 133 2.21 12.67 9.33
N ALA A 134 3.29 11.94 9.03
CA ALA A 134 4.32 11.58 10.01
C ALA A 134 4.97 12.79 10.70
N LYS A 135 4.95 13.97 10.07
CA LYS A 135 5.52 15.22 10.61
C LYS A 135 4.56 15.99 11.54
N CYS A 136 3.27 15.65 11.52
CA CYS A 136 2.23 16.35 12.26
C CYS A 136 1.33 15.36 13.03
N PRO A 137 1.89 14.53 13.94
CA PRO A 137 1.11 13.54 14.67
C PRO A 137 0.18 14.17 15.71
N LEU A 138 -0.97 13.52 15.94
CA LEU A 138 -1.91 13.93 17.01
C LEU A 138 -1.63 13.26 18.36
N GLY A 139 -0.58 12.43 18.46
CA GLY A 139 -0.25 11.72 19.71
C GLY A 139 -1.07 10.47 19.94
N SER A 140 -1.65 9.88 18.91
CA SER A 140 -2.36 8.60 19.00
C SER A 140 -1.42 7.50 19.52
N ARG A 141 -1.97 6.61 20.36
CA ARG A 141 -1.25 5.43 20.85
C ARG A 141 -1.23 4.29 19.85
N TYR A 142 -2.25 4.27 18.96
CA TYR A 142 -2.43 3.24 17.95
C TYR A 142 -2.82 3.87 16.60
N LEU A 143 -2.20 3.38 15.54
CA LEU A 143 -2.57 3.65 14.15
C LEU A 143 -3.12 2.36 13.55
N VAL A 144 -4.38 2.33 13.15
CA VAL A 144 -4.98 1.21 12.42
C VAL A 144 -4.98 1.58 10.95
N ASN A 145 -4.06 1.00 10.20
CA ASN A 145 -3.99 1.19 8.75
C ASN A 145 -4.94 0.20 8.05
N GLY A 146 -5.73 0.71 7.12
CA GLY A 146 -6.75 -0.03 6.39
C GLY A 146 -6.24 -0.54 5.05
N GLU A 147 -6.20 -1.86 4.90
CA GLU A 147 -5.82 -2.56 3.67
C GLU A 147 -6.66 -3.83 3.52
N PRO A 148 -6.79 -4.42 2.30
CA PRO A 148 -7.59 -5.63 2.09
C PRO A 148 -7.00 -6.86 2.80
N THR A 149 -7.42 -7.13 4.03
CA THR A 149 -6.97 -8.27 4.86
C THR A 149 -8.08 -9.32 5.10
N GLY A 150 -9.24 -9.18 4.46
CA GLY A 150 -10.41 -10.03 4.69
C GLY A 150 -10.96 -9.91 6.10
N ASN A 151 -11.02 -8.69 6.65
CA ASN A 151 -11.47 -8.40 8.02
C ASN A 151 -10.68 -9.12 9.13
N LYS A 152 -9.42 -9.47 8.86
CA LYS A 152 -8.53 -10.10 9.83
C LYS A 152 -7.39 -9.16 10.20
N LEU A 153 -7.04 -9.12 11.47
CA LEU A 153 -5.90 -8.34 11.94
C LEU A 153 -4.60 -8.96 11.43
N ALA A 154 -3.88 -8.28 10.56
CA ALA A 154 -2.57 -8.74 10.12
C ALA A 154 -1.57 -8.67 11.28
N ILE A 155 -0.82 -9.74 11.49
CA ILE A 155 0.24 -9.82 12.51
C ILE A 155 1.64 -9.60 11.92
N ALA A 156 1.74 -9.64 10.60
CA ALA A 156 2.97 -9.34 9.87
C ALA A 156 2.66 -9.01 8.40
N SER A 157 3.51 -8.18 7.78
CA SER A 157 3.52 -7.89 6.35
C SER A 157 4.91 -8.05 5.76
N LYS A 158 5.00 -8.58 4.53
CA LYS A 158 6.27 -8.62 3.82
C LYS A 158 6.68 -7.23 3.37
N GLY A 159 7.99 -6.97 3.41
CA GLY A 159 8.56 -5.78 2.83
C GLY A 159 8.70 -5.86 1.30
N ALA A 160 9.23 -4.80 0.71
CA ALA A 160 9.52 -4.70 -0.71
C ALA A 160 10.94 -4.15 -0.93
N LEU A 161 11.73 -4.84 -1.77
CA LEU A 161 13.04 -4.39 -2.17
C LEU A 161 13.12 -4.43 -3.69
N ARG A 162 13.28 -3.27 -4.33
CA ARG A 162 13.33 -3.15 -5.78
C ARG A 162 14.71 -2.76 -6.27
N PHE A 163 15.19 -3.51 -7.24
CA PHE A 163 16.45 -3.23 -7.92
C PHE A 163 16.23 -2.97 -9.40
N GLU A 164 17.03 -2.08 -9.92
CA GLU A 164 17.30 -1.89 -11.33
C GLU A 164 18.66 -2.52 -11.64
N VAL A 165 18.72 -3.42 -12.61
CA VAL A 165 19.94 -4.08 -13.08
C VAL A 165 20.20 -3.63 -14.51
N THR A 166 21.33 -3.00 -14.75
CA THR A 166 21.72 -2.45 -16.07
C THR A 166 23.02 -3.06 -16.56
N THR A 167 23.08 -3.32 -17.84
CA THR A 167 24.28 -3.81 -18.54
C THR A 167 24.59 -2.94 -19.73
N SER A 168 25.87 -2.82 -20.03
CA SER A 168 26.40 -2.12 -21.20
C SER A 168 27.26 -3.07 -22.03
N GLY A 169 27.27 -2.85 -23.33
CA GLY A 169 28.02 -3.65 -24.28
C GLY A 169 28.63 -2.80 -25.39
N LYS A 170 28.92 -3.43 -26.51
CA LYS A 170 29.46 -2.77 -27.69
C LYS A 170 28.69 -3.25 -28.91
N MET A 171 28.10 -2.33 -29.66
CA MET A 171 27.41 -2.64 -30.91
C MET A 171 28.34 -3.21 -31.96
N ALA A 172 27.84 -4.21 -32.69
CA ALA A 172 28.47 -4.77 -33.89
C ALA A 172 27.40 -5.41 -34.79
N HIS A 173 27.76 -5.70 -35.99
CA HIS A 173 26.91 -6.50 -36.88
C HIS A 173 26.85 -7.94 -36.35
N SER A 174 25.66 -8.54 -36.23
CA SER A 174 25.48 -9.86 -35.61
C SER A 174 26.17 -11.00 -36.32
N ALA A 175 26.53 -10.83 -37.61
CA ALA A 175 27.35 -11.80 -38.37
C ALA A 175 28.83 -11.82 -37.94
N TYR A 176 29.28 -10.85 -37.16
CA TYR A 176 30.66 -10.72 -36.64
C TYR A 176 30.64 -10.49 -35.15
N PRO A 177 30.17 -11.46 -34.34
CA PRO A 177 29.92 -11.28 -32.89
C PRO A 177 31.21 -10.97 -32.13
N GLU A 178 32.37 -11.36 -32.61
CA GLU A 178 33.68 -11.09 -32.02
C GLU A 178 34.07 -9.59 -31.98
N LEU A 179 33.39 -8.76 -32.79
CA LEU A 179 33.62 -7.31 -32.82
C LEU A 179 32.75 -6.55 -31.81
N GLY A 180 31.76 -7.21 -31.19
CA GLY A 180 30.81 -6.63 -30.23
C GLY A 180 30.92 -7.24 -28.86
N VAL A 181 30.09 -6.70 -27.95
CA VAL A 181 29.85 -7.24 -26.60
C VAL A 181 28.35 -7.13 -26.33
N SER A 182 27.70 -8.26 -26.13
CA SER A 182 26.23 -8.30 -25.94
C SER A 182 25.85 -7.89 -24.51
N ALA A 183 25.16 -6.75 -24.36
CA ALA A 183 24.57 -6.34 -23.10
C ALA A 183 23.42 -7.25 -22.68
N ILE A 184 22.66 -7.83 -23.62
CA ILE A 184 21.59 -8.76 -23.31
C ILE A 184 22.14 -10.04 -22.68
N ASP A 185 23.21 -10.62 -23.25
CA ASP A 185 23.80 -11.85 -22.70
C ASP A 185 24.34 -11.59 -21.28
N ALA A 186 25.03 -10.47 -21.07
CA ALA A 186 25.50 -10.07 -19.74
C ALA A 186 24.34 -9.87 -18.73
N LEU A 187 23.19 -9.34 -19.18
CA LEU A 187 22.00 -9.21 -18.36
C LEU A 187 21.41 -10.58 -18.01
N LEU A 188 21.24 -11.46 -18.99
CA LEU A 188 20.69 -12.81 -18.78
C LEU A 188 21.54 -13.61 -17.80
N ASP A 189 22.89 -13.57 -17.94
CA ASP A 189 23.82 -14.23 -17.03
C ASP A 189 23.73 -13.65 -15.61
N SER A 190 23.57 -12.33 -15.49
CA SER A 190 23.38 -11.66 -14.19
C SER A 190 22.08 -12.08 -13.53
N LEU A 191 20.98 -12.10 -14.29
CA LEU A 191 19.66 -12.50 -13.78
C LEU A 191 19.63 -13.98 -13.39
N GLU A 192 20.28 -14.86 -14.17
CA GLU A 192 20.40 -16.27 -13.85
C GLU A 192 21.23 -16.48 -12.55
N ALA A 193 22.31 -15.72 -12.36
CA ALA A 193 23.10 -15.79 -11.15
C ALA A 193 22.29 -15.35 -9.92
N VAL A 194 21.49 -14.27 -10.03
CA VAL A 194 20.59 -13.82 -8.97
C VAL A 194 19.50 -14.84 -8.67
N ARG A 195 18.92 -15.49 -9.68
CA ARG A 195 17.90 -16.55 -9.51
C ARG A 195 18.40 -17.75 -8.73
N ARG A 196 19.70 -18.03 -8.71
CA ARG A 196 20.33 -19.12 -7.96
C ARG A 196 20.65 -18.77 -6.51
N VAL A 197 20.52 -17.49 -6.12
CA VAL A 197 20.72 -17.09 -4.73
C VAL A 197 19.67 -17.72 -3.83
N SER A 198 20.11 -18.36 -2.74
CA SER A 198 19.22 -18.85 -1.70
C SER A 198 18.66 -17.69 -0.92
N LEU A 199 17.34 -17.53 -0.95
CA LEU A 199 16.65 -16.46 -0.25
C LEU A 199 16.17 -16.91 1.12
N PRO A 200 16.16 -16.02 2.14
CA PRO A 200 15.75 -16.36 3.50
C PRO A 200 14.26 -16.68 3.59
N SER A 201 13.88 -17.40 4.64
CA SER A 201 12.51 -17.68 5.02
C SER A 201 12.30 -17.30 6.48
N ASP A 202 11.10 -16.83 6.81
CA ASP A 202 10.67 -16.50 8.17
C ASP A 202 9.55 -17.44 8.62
N PRO A 203 9.49 -17.87 9.90
CA PRO A 203 8.46 -18.80 10.38
C PRO A 203 7.03 -18.25 10.26
N VAL A 204 6.84 -16.93 10.31
CA VAL A 204 5.54 -16.26 10.26
C VAL A 204 5.22 -15.79 8.82
N LEU A 205 6.18 -15.09 8.17
CA LEU A 205 6.01 -14.51 6.84
C LEU A 205 6.23 -15.52 5.70
N GLY A 206 6.77 -16.69 6.01
CA GLY A 206 7.11 -17.69 4.99
C GLY A 206 8.35 -17.31 4.17
N PRO A 207 8.49 -17.82 2.92
CA PRO A 207 9.68 -17.59 2.12
C PRO A 207 9.72 -16.16 1.53
N THR A 208 10.92 -15.60 1.40
CA THR A 208 11.21 -14.48 0.50
C THR A 208 10.93 -14.91 -0.93
N THR A 209 10.29 -14.06 -1.72
CA THR A 209 10.05 -14.30 -3.14
C THR A 209 10.65 -13.20 -3.99
N MET A 210 11.04 -13.52 -5.21
CA MET A 210 11.59 -12.58 -6.18
C MET A 210 10.85 -12.71 -7.51
N ASN A 211 10.60 -11.56 -8.13
CA ASN A 211 10.03 -11.45 -9.47
C ASN A 211 10.93 -10.57 -10.35
N ILE A 212 11.22 -11.03 -11.56
CA ILE A 212 11.80 -10.20 -12.63
C ILE A 212 10.61 -9.57 -13.35
N GLY A 213 10.32 -8.31 -13.06
CA GLY A 213 9.10 -7.63 -13.53
C GLY A 213 9.21 -7.12 -14.96
N THR A 214 10.39 -6.62 -15.34
CA THR A 214 10.64 -6.08 -16.68
C THR A 214 12.01 -6.47 -17.19
N ILE A 215 12.12 -6.66 -18.53
CA ILE A 215 13.40 -6.76 -19.25
C ILE A 215 13.27 -5.93 -20.52
N ILE A 216 14.23 -5.03 -20.76
CA ILE A 216 14.30 -4.20 -21.96
C ILE A 216 15.73 -4.23 -22.47
N GLY A 217 15.93 -4.38 -23.79
CA GLY A 217 17.27 -4.34 -24.37
C GLY A 217 17.28 -4.57 -25.88
N GLY A 218 18.40 -4.20 -26.49
CA GLY A 218 18.61 -4.35 -27.92
C GLY A 218 17.89 -3.33 -28.80
N ARG A 219 18.18 -3.38 -30.11
CA ARG A 219 17.64 -2.45 -31.12
C ARG A 219 17.06 -3.16 -32.31
N ALA A 220 17.76 -4.18 -32.83
CA ALA A 220 17.37 -4.99 -33.99
C ALA A 220 18.04 -6.36 -33.91
N PRO A 221 17.45 -7.42 -34.51
CA PRO A 221 17.98 -8.79 -34.43
C PRO A 221 19.34 -8.99 -35.10
N ASN A 222 19.72 -8.10 -36.01
CA ASN A 222 21.02 -8.14 -36.71
C ASN A 222 22.09 -7.22 -36.11
N VAL A 223 21.86 -6.69 -34.86
CA VAL A 223 22.78 -5.82 -34.14
C VAL A 223 23.09 -6.43 -32.78
N ILE A 224 24.38 -6.57 -32.45
CA ILE A 224 24.81 -6.89 -31.06
C ILE A 224 24.36 -5.76 -30.12
N PRO A 225 23.56 -6.06 -29.07
CA PRO A 225 22.99 -5.02 -28.22
C PRO A 225 24.03 -4.37 -27.31
N ASP A 226 24.01 -3.05 -27.26
CA ASP A 226 24.92 -2.23 -26.45
C ASP A 226 24.36 -1.83 -25.09
N ALA A 227 23.07 -2.05 -24.86
CA ALA A 227 22.41 -1.75 -23.57
C ALA A 227 21.27 -2.73 -23.29
N ALA A 228 21.12 -3.12 -22.03
CA ALA A 228 19.96 -3.82 -21.53
C ALA A 228 19.71 -3.50 -20.06
N LYS A 229 18.45 -3.66 -19.62
CA LYS A 229 18.00 -3.32 -18.29
C LYS A 229 16.91 -4.31 -17.84
N ALA A 230 16.89 -4.63 -16.53
CA ALA A 230 15.80 -5.36 -15.89
C ALA A 230 15.41 -4.68 -14.57
N GLU A 231 14.16 -4.89 -14.14
CA GLU A 231 13.69 -4.54 -12.82
C GLU A 231 13.29 -5.79 -12.05
N LEU A 232 13.78 -5.88 -10.80
CA LEU A 232 13.54 -6.98 -9.89
C LEU A 232 12.74 -6.47 -8.68
N MET A 233 11.75 -7.25 -8.24
CA MET A 233 11.01 -7.04 -7.01
C MET A 233 11.21 -8.22 -6.07
N VAL A 234 11.71 -7.97 -4.87
CA VAL A 234 11.87 -8.95 -3.81
C VAL A 234 10.88 -8.65 -2.69
N ARG A 235 10.10 -9.64 -2.27
CA ARG A 235 9.22 -9.54 -1.10
C ARG A 235 10.00 -10.00 0.14
N LEU A 236 10.40 -9.00 0.94
CA LEU A 236 11.26 -9.22 2.12
C LEU A 236 10.48 -9.87 3.27
N VAL A 237 11.16 -10.76 3.98
CA VAL A 237 10.66 -11.36 5.23
C VAL A 237 11.61 -11.09 6.42
N SER A 238 12.78 -10.49 6.13
CA SER A 238 13.81 -10.19 7.12
C SER A 238 14.64 -8.97 6.67
N ASP A 239 15.74 -8.69 7.38
CA ASP A 239 16.70 -7.65 7.01
C ASP A 239 17.12 -7.79 5.52
N PRO A 240 17.07 -6.71 4.74
CA PRO A 240 17.50 -6.71 3.33
C PRO A 240 19.02 -6.81 3.11
N ALA A 241 19.85 -6.55 4.12
CA ALA A 241 21.32 -6.50 3.95
C ALA A 241 21.91 -7.80 3.39
N PRO A 242 21.56 -9.00 3.90
CA PRO A 242 22.08 -10.26 3.34
C PRO A 242 21.69 -10.47 1.88
N ILE A 243 20.49 -10.02 1.48
CA ILE A 243 20.02 -10.13 0.08
C ILE A 243 20.81 -9.18 -0.83
N ARG A 244 21.05 -7.94 -0.38
CA ARG A 244 21.89 -6.99 -1.11
C ARG A 244 23.30 -7.52 -1.36
N GLU A 245 23.92 -8.07 -0.33
CA GLU A 245 25.26 -8.65 -0.41
C GLU A 245 25.30 -9.85 -1.35
N ALA A 246 24.35 -10.79 -1.21
CA ALA A 246 24.27 -11.98 -2.05
C ALA A 246 24.02 -11.64 -3.53
N PHE A 247 23.14 -10.69 -3.83
CA PHE A 247 22.88 -10.26 -5.21
C PHE A 247 24.09 -9.53 -5.81
N THR A 248 24.73 -8.65 -5.03
CA THR A 248 25.95 -7.97 -5.46
C THR A 248 27.05 -8.97 -5.79
N ALA A 249 27.28 -9.95 -4.92
CA ALA A 249 28.26 -11.00 -5.14
C ALA A 249 27.92 -11.88 -6.36
N ALA A 250 26.63 -12.25 -6.51
CA ALA A 250 26.18 -13.06 -7.63
C ALA A 250 26.33 -12.33 -8.99
N ILE A 251 26.06 -11.03 -9.04
CA ILE A 251 26.20 -10.21 -10.25
C ILE A 251 27.68 -9.95 -10.58
N GLY A 252 28.49 -9.67 -9.56
CA GLY A 252 29.91 -9.29 -9.74
C GLY A 252 30.05 -8.08 -10.65
N ASN A 253 30.94 -8.17 -11.64
CA ASN A 253 31.25 -7.08 -12.58
C ASN A 253 30.41 -7.14 -13.88
N ARG A 254 29.45 -8.09 -14.00
CA ARG A 254 28.66 -8.28 -15.24
C ARG A 254 27.61 -7.19 -15.45
N ALA A 255 27.08 -6.62 -14.38
CA ALA A 255 26.05 -5.60 -14.44
C ALA A 255 26.21 -4.59 -13.28
N GLN A 256 25.58 -3.44 -13.44
CA GLN A 256 25.37 -2.48 -12.36
C GLN A 256 24.00 -2.75 -11.74
N MET A 257 23.93 -2.84 -10.41
CA MET A 257 22.70 -2.98 -9.65
C MET A 257 22.48 -1.73 -8.81
N LYS A 258 21.31 -1.12 -8.97
CA LYS A 258 20.87 0.05 -8.20
C LYS A 258 19.63 -0.29 -7.42
N GLU A 259 19.65 -0.08 -6.11
CA GLU A 259 18.44 -0.11 -5.29
C GLU A 259 17.56 1.10 -5.59
N VAL A 260 16.27 0.85 -5.83
CA VAL A 260 15.28 1.88 -6.17
C VAL A 260 14.28 2.09 -5.05
N LEU A 261 13.99 1.02 -4.28
CA LEU A 261 13.03 1.05 -3.18
C LEU A 261 13.43 0.01 -2.13
N CYS A 262 13.31 0.37 -0.86
CA CYS A 262 13.39 -0.57 0.25
C CYS A 262 12.32 -0.23 1.29
N ILE A 263 11.36 -1.13 1.48
CA ILE A 263 10.34 -1.10 2.52
C ILE A 263 10.59 -2.33 3.40
N PRO A 264 10.82 -2.19 4.72
CA PRO A 264 11.10 -3.32 5.58
C PRO A 264 9.89 -4.23 5.75
N ALA A 265 10.13 -5.51 6.05
CA ALA A 265 9.10 -6.39 6.60
C ALA A 265 8.68 -5.89 7.99
N MET A 266 7.39 -5.98 8.29
CA MET A 266 6.82 -5.47 9.54
C MET A 266 6.16 -6.59 10.34
N GLN A 267 6.28 -6.50 11.66
CA GLN A 267 5.46 -7.27 12.60
C GLN A 267 4.53 -6.31 13.34
N PHE A 268 3.30 -6.74 13.58
CA PHE A 268 2.25 -5.93 14.20
C PHE A 268 1.79 -6.53 15.52
N GLU A 269 1.19 -5.68 16.34
CA GLU A 269 0.58 -6.10 17.61
C GLU A 269 -0.59 -7.05 17.38
N ARG A 270 -0.75 -8.02 18.28
CA ARG A 270 -1.93 -8.88 18.35
C ARG A 270 -2.94 -8.24 19.30
N VAL A 271 -4.18 -8.23 18.91
CA VAL A 271 -5.29 -7.82 19.78
C VAL A 271 -6.17 -9.04 20.01
N GLU A 272 -6.33 -9.43 21.26
CA GLU A 272 -7.14 -10.57 21.64
C GLU A 272 -8.60 -10.40 21.19
N GLY A 273 -9.21 -11.47 20.68
CA GLY A 273 -10.60 -11.48 20.20
C GLY A 273 -10.75 -11.11 18.71
N PHE A 274 -9.66 -10.78 18.01
CA PHE A 274 -9.67 -10.55 16.58
C PHE A 274 -8.98 -11.70 15.84
N PRO A 275 -9.61 -12.25 14.76
CA PRO A 275 -8.95 -13.24 13.93
C PRO A 275 -7.72 -12.64 13.25
N THR A 276 -6.67 -13.43 13.06
CA THR A 276 -5.40 -12.93 12.54
C THR A 276 -5.06 -13.48 11.16
N THR A 277 -4.21 -12.76 10.44
CA THR A 277 -3.68 -13.14 9.13
C THR A 277 -2.24 -12.65 8.96
N VAL A 278 -1.59 -13.02 7.87
CA VAL A 278 -0.31 -12.51 7.40
C VAL A 278 -0.49 -12.03 5.97
N VAL A 279 0.07 -10.90 5.61
CA VAL A 279 -0.04 -10.35 4.26
C VAL A 279 1.32 -10.30 3.55
N SER A 280 1.29 -10.39 2.22
CA SER A 280 2.52 -10.45 1.39
C SER A 280 2.83 -9.14 0.66
N TYR A 281 2.12 -8.07 0.98
CA TYR A 281 2.32 -6.74 0.40
C TYR A 281 2.82 -5.75 1.45
N SER A 282 3.33 -4.62 1.02
CA SER A 282 3.75 -3.48 1.83
C SER A 282 2.65 -2.42 1.86
N THR A 283 2.68 -1.54 2.86
CA THR A 283 1.69 -0.49 3.11
C THR A 283 2.38 0.82 3.45
N ASP A 284 1.61 1.86 3.72
CA ASP A 284 2.07 3.17 4.21
C ASP A 284 2.67 3.16 5.63
N ILE A 285 2.48 2.09 6.41
CA ILE A 285 2.87 2.03 7.83
C ILE A 285 4.35 2.43 8.05
N PRO A 286 5.33 1.94 7.26
CA PRO A 286 6.73 2.33 7.45
C PRO A 286 6.99 3.84 7.32
N MET A 287 6.19 4.54 6.52
CA MET A 287 6.34 5.99 6.32
C MET A 287 5.78 6.80 7.49
N PHE A 288 4.79 6.29 8.23
CA PHE A 288 4.35 6.88 9.49
C PHE A 288 5.40 6.72 10.59
N GLY A 289 6.27 5.71 10.50
CA GLY A 289 7.23 5.38 11.56
C GLY A 289 6.51 5.06 12.88
N THR A 290 6.98 5.66 13.98
CA THR A 290 6.36 5.53 15.30
C THR A 290 5.56 6.76 15.72
N SER A 291 5.47 7.78 14.87
CA SER A 291 4.89 9.09 15.22
C SER A 291 3.39 9.04 15.52
N TRP A 292 2.67 8.10 14.89
CA TRP A 292 1.23 7.88 15.10
C TRP A 292 0.90 6.72 16.05
N GLY A 293 1.90 6.23 16.80
CA GLY A 293 1.74 5.15 17.76
C GLY A 293 2.02 3.76 17.18
N LYS A 294 1.54 2.73 17.87
CA LYS A 294 1.74 1.34 17.48
C LYS A 294 0.88 1.00 16.26
N PRO A 295 1.47 0.48 15.18
CA PRO A 295 0.73 0.17 13.98
C PRO A 295 -0.05 -1.14 14.11
N LEU A 296 -1.27 -1.14 13.56
CA LEU A 296 -2.11 -2.30 13.28
C LEU A 296 -2.54 -2.24 11.82
N LEU A 297 -2.83 -3.40 11.23
CA LEU A 297 -3.23 -3.51 9.83
C LEU A 297 -4.48 -4.38 9.72
N LEU A 298 -5.58 -3.80 9.20
CA LEU A 298 -6.88 -4.47 9.12
C LEU A 298 -7.80 -3.76 8.12
N GLY A 299 -8.53 -4.53 7.32
CA GLY A 299 -9.63 -4.00 6.50
C GLY A 299 -10.41 -5.08 5.77
N PRO A 300 -11.59 -4.72 5.24
CA PRO A 300 -12.39 -5.60 4.40
C PRO A 300 -11.75 -5.83 3.04
N GLY A 301 -12.22 -6.85 2.34
CA GLY A 301 -11.83 -7.16 0.99
C GLY A 301 -10.59 -8.04 0.88
N SER A 302 -10.30 -8.43 -0.35
CA SER A 302 -9.20 -9.33 -0.68
C SER A 302 -8.21 -8.68 -1.65
N ILE A 303 -6.93 -8.71 -1.29
CA ILE A 303 -5.84 -8.23 -2.16
C ILE A 303 -5.80 -8.95 -3.52
N HIS A 304 -6.40 -10.14 -3.64
CA HIS A 304 -6.40 -10.91 -4.88
C HIS A 304 -7.25 -10.27 -5.99
N VAL A 305 -8.18 -9.37 -5.65
CA VAL A 305 -8.99 -8.64 -6.64
C VAL A 305 -8.52 -7.19 -6.81
N ALA A 306 -7.73 -6.66 -5.87
CA ALA A 306 -7.11 -5.34 -5.99
C ALA A 306 -6.22 -5.26 -7.23
N HIS A 307 -6.15 -4.08 -7.86
CA HIS A 307 -5.35 -3.82 -9.08
C HIS A 307 -5.78 -4.62 -10.33
N THR A 308 -6.91 -5.33 -10.28
CA THR A 308 -7.45 -6.06 -11.43
C THR A 308 -8.63 -5.33 -12.09
N SER A 309 -9.07 -5.80 -13.26
CA SER A 309 -10.33 -5.33 -13.88
C SER A 309 -11.59 -5.83 -13.17
N GLU A 310 -11.43 -6.80 -12.26
CA GLU A 310 -12.50 -7.44 -11.51
C GLU A 310 -12.53 -6.97 -10.05
N GLU A 311 -11.97 -5.80 -9.77
CA GLU A 311 -11.94 -5.24 -8.42
C GLU A 311 -13.34 -5.02 -7.89
N ARG A 312 -13.56 -5.56 -6.70
CA ARG A 312 -14.86 -5.52 -6.01
C ARG A 312 -14.69 -5.70 -4.51
N ILE A 313 -15.70 -5.25 -3.78
CA ILE A 313 -15.83 -5.49 -2.34
C ILE A 313 -17.19 -6.14 -2.02
N ALA A 314 -17.20 -7.13 -1.14
CA ALA A 314 -18.43 -7.72 -0.68
C ALA A 314 -19.16 -6.76 0.28
N LYS A 315 -20.47 -6.54 0.05
CA LYS A 315 -21.31 -5.69 0.91
C LYS A 315 -21.31 -6.17 2.36
N LYS A 316 -21.36 -7.49 2.55
CA LYS A 316 -21.27 -8.11 3.87
C LYS A 316 -19.95 -7.80 4.58
N GLU A 317 -18.82 -7.84 3.87
CA GLU A 317 -17.52 -7.51 4.46
C GLU A 317 -17.40 -6.03 4.86
N LEU A 318 -18.04 -5.11 4.11
CA LEU A 318 -18.13 -3.70 4.48
C LEU A 318 -18.91 -3.50 5.78
N GLU A 319 -20.09 -4.14 5.91
CA GLU A 319 -20.90 -4.07 7.14
C GLU A 319 -20.15 -4.65 8.34
N GLU A 320 -19.51 -5.81 8.17
CA GLU A 320 -18.69 -6.43 9.21
C GLU A 320 -17.52 -5.53 9.61
N ALA A 321 -16.85 -4.88 8.65
CA ALA A 321 -15.74 -3.97 8.90
C ALA A 321 -16.14 -2.76 9.76
N VAL A 322 -17.31 -2.18 9.53
CA VAL A 322 -17.84 -1.08 10.35
C VAL A 322 -17.89 -1.49 11.83
N GLN A 323 -18.40 -2.69 12.11
CA GLN A 323 -18.48 -3.20 13.48
C GLN A 323 -17.08 -3.51 14.05
N ILE A 324 -16.23 -4.15 13.25
CA ILE A 324 -14.87 -4.54 13.65
C ILE A 324 -14.02 -3.30 13.98
N TYR A 325 -14.06 -2.24 13.16
CA TYR A 325 -13.35 -1.00 13.45
C TYR A 325 -13.85 -0.32 14.73
N ALA A 326 -15.19 -0.27 14.92
CA ALA A 326 -15.76 0.32 16.13
C ALA A 326 -15.35 -0.46 17.38
N ASP A 327 -15.38 -1.79 17.34
CA ASP A 327 -15.00 -2.63 18.48
C ASP A 327 -13.49 -2.58 18.74
N LEU A 328 -12.66 -2.52 17.70
CA LEU A 328 -11.21 -2.35 17.83
C LEU A 328 -10.86 -1.03 18.49
N VAL A 329 -11.49 0.10 18.07
CA VAL A 329 -11.28 1.41 18.69
C VAL A 329 -11.67 1.39 20.17
N LYS A 330 -12.84 0.84 20.52
CA LYS A 330 -13.29 0.71 21.91
C LYS A 330 -12.31 -0.12 22.76
N LYS A 331 -11.87 -1.26 22.23
CA LYS A 331 -10.95 -2.15 22.95
C LYS A 331 -9.58 -1.51 23.17
N LEU A 332 -9.00 -0.89 22.15
CA LEU A 332 -7.71 -0.22 22.25
C LEU A 332 -7.78 1.03 23.17
N SER A 333 -8.90 1.73 23.18
CA SER A 333 -9.12 2.89 24.06
C SER A 333 -9.29 2.51 25.52
N ALA A 334 -9.76 1.30 25.82
CA ALA A 334 -9.91 0.78 27.18
C ALA A 334 -8.60 0.21 27.78
N THR A 335 -7.59 0.00 26.96
CA THR A 335 -6.28 -0.52 27.40
C THR A 335 -5.44 0.64 27.95
N ASN A 336 -5.15 0.64 29.26
CA ASN A 336 -4.35 1.64 29.97
C ASN A 336 -2.87 1.66 29.55
#